data_47307e0abe814c36d9804cf8e235b55d
#
_entry.id   47307e0abe814c36d9804cf8e235b55d
#
_cell.length_a   1.000
_cell.length_b   1.000
_cell.length_c   1.000
_cell.angle_alpha   90.00
_cell.angle_beta   90.00
_cell.angle_gamma   90.00
#
_symmetry.space_group_name_H-M   'P 1'
#
loop_
_entity.id
_entity.type
_entity.pdbx_description
1 polymer ?
#
loop_
_entity_poly.entity_id
_entity_poly.type
_entity_poly.pdbx_seq_one_letter_code
_entity_poly.pdbx_strand_id
1 'polypeptide(L)'
;MNNNIEHNKIKIQAVNRHRLTTDGRGVTTLVALKTCTLNCKYCINDEILKNYSYIDVDINELVNKLMIDYCYFVATGGGITLGGGEPLLQSKSVVTLRDKLPDDVHLNIETSLNVDSHKLLDVIDIIDEFIIDIKSMNPKIYKDYTGISIDNILSNLNILVANNLQHKCKIRIPNIPNYTSEDDIKQSISIIKEMGFNNIDHFNYIIKNKD
;
A
#
# COMPACT_ATOMS: atom_id res chain seq x y z
N MET A 1 12.34 1.73 -29.85
CA MET A 1 12.95 0.65 -29.04
C MET A 1 13.67 1.15 -27.76
N ASN A 2 13.29 2.29 -27.16
CA ASN A 2 14.03 2.85 -26.00
C ASN A 2 13.18 3.09 -24.73
N ASN A 3 11.94 2.58 -24.65
CA ASN A 3 11.09 2.84 -23.48
C ASN A 3 11.19 1.79 -22.34
N ASN A 4 11.96 0.71 -22.51
CA ASN A 4 12.03 -0.38 -21.52
C ASN A 4 13.18 -0.26 -20.49
N ILE A 5 14.08 0.72 -20.62
CA ILE A 5 15.24 0.82 -19.72
C ILE A 5 14.89 1.59 -18.43
N GLU A 6 13.90 2.47 -18.48
CA GLU A 6 13.59 3.41 -17.40
C GLU A 6 12.87 2.77 -16.20
N HIS A 7 12.22 1.61 -16.38
CA HIS A 7 11.42 0.95 -15.35
C HIS A 7 12.01 -0.37 -14.81
N ASN A 8 13.24 -0.70 -15.17
CA ASN A 8 13.95 -1.88 -14.66
C ASN A 8 14.51 -1.72 -13.25
N LYS A 9 14.35 -0.55 -12.65
CA LYS A 9 14.78 -0.27 -11.28
C LYS A 9 13.61 0.14 -10.41
N ILE A 10 13.71 -0.16 -9.13
CA ILE A 10 12.75 0.23 -8.10
C ILE A 10 13.48 0.80 -6.90
N LYS A 11 12.98 1.91 -6.36
CA LYS A 11 13.57 2.59 -5.20
C LYS A 11 13.02 1.99 -3.92
N ILE A 12 13.85 1.24 -3.23
CA ILE A 12 13.49 0.58 -1.98
C ILE A 12 14.30 1.14 -0.81
N GLN A 13 13.75 0.98 0.39
CA GLN A 13 14.40 1.34 1.65
C GLN A 13 14.78 0.11 2.45
N ALA A 14 13.90 -0.88 2.47
CA ALA A 14 14.10 -2.10 3.25
C ALA A 14 13.33 -3.28 2.63
N VAL A 15 13.81 -4.47 2.95
CA VAL A 15 13.10 -5.73 2.70
C VAL A 15 12.96 -6.45 4.04
N ASN A 16 11.73 -6.67 4.49
CA ASN A 16 11.40 -7.32 5.75
C ASN A 16 10.73 -8.66 5.46
N ARG A 17 11.47 -9.73 5.67
CA ARG A 17 11.05 -11.11 5.36
C ARG A 17 10.18 -11.70 6.47
N HIS A 18 9.40 -12.73 6.12
CA HIS A 18 8.62 -13.57 7.02
C HIS A 18 7.62 -12.77 7.88
N ARG A 19 6.89 -11.87 7.23
CA ARG A 19 5.79 -11.16 7.86
C ARG A 19 4.58 -12.07 7.95
N LEU A 20 3.91 -12.06 9.09
CA LEU A 20 2.74 -12.91 9.35
C LEU A 20 1.52 -12.05 9.62
N THR A 21 0.44 -12.26 8.89
CA THR A 21 -0.90 -11.71 9.11
C THR A 21 -1.11 -10.20 8.95
N THR A 22 -0.08 -9.37 8.95
CA THR A 22 -0.21 -7.90 8.89
C THR A 22 -0.24 -7.37 7.46
N ASP A 23 0.55 -7.95 6.58
CA ASP A 23 0.88 -7.40 5.27
C ASP A 23 0.36 -8.30 4.13
N GLY A 24 -0.83 -8.85 4.28
CA GLY A 24 -1.44 -9.76 3.33
C GLY A 24 -1.67 -11.17 3.91
N ARG A 25 -2.10 -12.09 3.06
CA ARG A 25 -2.39 -13.47 3.41
C ARG A 25 -1.10 -14.29 3.52
N GLY A 26 -1.07 -15.28 4.43
CA GLY A 26 0.03 -16.22 4.56
C GLY A 26 1.34 -15.59 5.05
N VAL A 27 2.46 -16.17 4.66
CA VAL A 27 3.79 -15.59 4.90
C VAL A 27 4.11 -14.62 3.78
N THR A 28 4.42 -13.37 4.12
CA THR A 28 4.76 -12.33 3.15
C THR A 28 6.15 -11.75 3.39
N THR A 29 6.71 -11.17 2.34
CA THR A 29 7.89 -10.31 2.44
C THR A 29 7.49 -8.89 2.08
N LEU A 30 7.63 -7.96 3.04
CA LEU A 30 7.39 -6.54 2.82
C LEU A 30 8.59 -5.89 2.15
N VAL A 31 8.38 -5.31 0.98
CA VAL A 31 9.34 -4.41 0.31
C VAL A 31 8.90 -2.98 0.58
N ALA A 32 9.62 -2.30 1.46
CA ALA A 32 9.35 -0.91 1.81
C ALA A 32 9.92 0.01 0.72
N LEU A 33 9.02 0.75 0.05
CA LEU A 33 9.36 1.66 -1.04
C LEU A 33 9.63 3.07 -0.53
N LYS A 34 10.45 3.79 -1.29
CA LYS A 34 10.78 5.20 -1.05
C LYS A 34 9.65 6.10 -1.57
N THR A 35 9.49 7.24 -0.93
CA THR A 35 8.53 8.30 -1.25
C THR A 35 7.09 8.02 -0.83
N CYS A 36 6.40 9.05 -0.42
CA CYS A 36 4.99 9.04 -0.09
C CYS A 36 4.36 10.37 -0.52
N THR A 37 3.10 10.34 -0.92
CA THR A 37 2.32 11.54 -1.21
C THR A 37 1.86 12.25 0.05
N LEU A 38 1.71 11.51 1.17
CA LEU A 38 1.20 12.02 2.42
C LEU A 38 2.32 12.54 3.34
N ASN A 39 1.94 13.47 4.23
CA ASN A 39 2.76 13.95 5.34
C ASN A 39 2.04 13.68 6.68
N CYS A 40 1.73 12.41 6.94
CA CYS A 40 0.99 11.99 8.13
C CYS A 40 1.71 12.37 9.42
N LYS A 41 0.99 12.95 10.38
CA LYS A 41 1.56 13.46 11.65
C LYS A 41 2.22 12.37 12.51
N TYR A 42 1.70 11.15 12.47
CA TYR A 42 2.21 10.01 13.21
C TYR A 42 2.74 8.90 12.29
N CYS A 43 3.40 9.27 11.18
CA CYS A 43 3.95 8.29 10.26
C CYS A 43 4.97 7.39 10.95
N ILE A 44 4.72 6.08 10.98
CA ILE A 44 5.64 5.10 11.58
C ILE A 44 6.95 4.96 10.81
N ASN A 45 6.94 5.37 9.54
CA ASN A 45 8.07 5.34 8.62
C ASN A 45 8.70 6.74 8.42
N ASP A 46 8.34 7.75 9.23
CA ASP A 46 8.77 9.14 9.08
C ASP A 46 10.30 9.29 8.99
N GLU A 47 11.02 8.66 9.90
CA GLU A 47 12.49 8.69 9.92
C GLU A 47 13.10 8.07 8.65
N ILE A 48 12.53 6.94 8.22
CA ILE A 48 13.00 6.21 7.04
C ILE A 48 12.66 7.01 5.76
N LEU A 49 11.46 7.57 5.68
CA LEU A 49 11.02 8.37 4.53
C LEU A 49 11.76 9.70 4.41
N LYS A 50 12.13 10.32 5.52
CA LYS A 50 12.91 11.57 5.57
C LYS A 50 14.39 11.34 5.32
N ASN A 51 14.95 10.19 5.73
CA ASN A 51 16.32 9.84 5.38
C ASN A 51 16.41 9.63 3.87
N TYR A 52 17.31 10.39 3.24
CA TYR A 52 17.51 10.35 1.78
C TYR A 52 18.18 9.05 1.28
N SER A 53 18.54 8.14 2.18
CA SER A 53 19.12 6.85 1.81
C SER A 53 18.05 5.93 1.24
N TYR A 54 18.11 5.65 -0.02
CA TYR A 54 17.38 4.58 -0.70
C TYR A 54 18.36 3.85 -1.63
N ILE A 55 18.00 2.65 -2.00
CA ILE A 55 18.76 1.85 -2.94
C ILE A 55 17.93 1.74 -4.21
N ASP A 56 18.49 2.17 -5.34
CA ASP A 56 17.99 1.84 -6.67
C ASP A 56 18.38 0.41 -6.99
N VAL A 57 17.44 -0.52 -6.86
CA VAL A 57 17.69 -1.95 -7.09
C VAL A 57 17.20 -2.33 -8.47
N ASP A 58 18.00 -3.09 -9.19
CA ASP A 58 17.56 -3.77 -10.42
C ASP A 58 16.46 -4.79 -10.06
N ILE A 59 15.37 -4.80 -10.83
CA ILE A 59 14.21 -5.64 -10.54
C ILE A 59 14.56 -7.13 -10.60
N ASN A 60 15.47 -7.57 -11.48
CA ASN A 60 15.89 -8.98 -11.50
C ASN A 60 16.67 -9.34 -10.23
N GLU A 61 17.53 -8.45 -9.74
CA GLU A 61 18.23 -8.67 -8.47
C GLU A 61 17.27 -8.73 -7.29
N LEU A 62 16.24 -7.86 -7.29
CA LEU A 62 15.20 -7.90 -6.27
C LEU A 62 14.42 -9.21 -6.33
N VAL A 63 13.96 -9.63 -7.49
CA VAL A 63 13.25 -10.91 -7.67
C VAL A 63 14.08 -12.08 -7.16
N ASN A 64 15.37 -12.15 -7.51
CA ASN A 64 16.26 -13.22 -7.03
C ASN A 64 16.33 -13.25 -5.49
N LYS A 65 16.37 -12.10 -4.84
CA LYS A 65 16.35 -12.00 -3.36
C LYS A 65 15.02 -12.44 -2.76
N LEU A 66 13.91 -12.06 -3.38
CA LEU A 66 12.57 -12.38 -2.91
C LEU A 66 12.24 -13.87 -3.08
N MET A 67 12.71 -14.49 -4.17
CA MET A 67 12.47 -15.91 -4.46
C MET A 67 13.21 -16.87 -3.53
N ILE A 68 14.09 -16.40 -2.66
CA ILE A 68 14.64 -17.21 -1.55
C ILE A 68 13.51 -17.74 -0.66
N ASP A 69 12.39 -16.99 -0.54
CA ASP A 69 11.24 -17.34 0.28
C ASP A 69 10.11 -18.03 -0.50
N TYR A 70 10.34 -18.41 -1.76
CA TYR A 70 9.33 -18.95 -2.65
C TYR A 70 8.53 -20.13 -2.04
N CYS A 71 9.22 -21.07 -1.40
CA CYS A 71 8.56 -22.21 -0.76
C CYS A 71 7.58 -21.80 0.35
N TYR A 72 7.90 -20.74 1.10
CA TYR A 72 6.99 -20.21 2.12
C TYR A 72 5.77 -19.52 1.50
N PHE A 73 5.96 -18.81 0.40
CA PHE A 73 4.86 -18.14 -0.31
C PHE A 73 3.87 -19.17 -0.83
N VAL A 74 4.33 -20.14 -1.57
CA VAL A 74 3.47 -21.20 -2.15
C VAL A 74 2.79 -22.03 -1.07
N ALA A 75 3.54 -22.47 -0.04
CA ALA A 75 2.99 -23.31 1.03
C ALA A 75 1.89 -22.62 1.86
N THR A 76 1.88 -21.28 1.93
CA THR A 76 0.94 -20.52 2.78
C THR A 76 -0.08 -19.72 1.98
N GLY A 77 0.04 -19.65 0.66
CA GLY A 77 -0.70 -18.75 -0.20
C GLY A 77 -0.33 -17.28 0.07
N GLY A 78 0.93 -17.04 0.43
CA GLY A 78 1.49 -15.72 0.68
C GLY A 78 2.20 -15.14 -0.54
N GLY A 79 3.12 -14.18 -0.28
CA GLY A 79 3.84 -13.54 -1.38
C GLY A 79 4.59 -12.27 -0.99
N ILE A 80 4.50 -11.28 -1.83
CA ILE A 80 5.23 -10.02 -1.69
C ILE A 80 4.23 -8.90 -1.44
N THR A 81 4.51 -8.05 -0.47
CA THR A 81 3.74 -6.84 -0.22
C THR A 81 4.62 -5.62 -0.45
N LEU A 82 4.18 -4.73 -1.33
CA LEU A 82 4.82 -3.43 -1.55
C LEU A 82 4.16 -2.41 -0.64
N GLY A 83 4.95 -1.71 0.17
CA GLY A 83 4.42 -0.75 1.15
C GLY A 83 5.48 0.24 1.62
N GLY A 84 5.35 0.71 2.86
CA GLY A 84 6.31 1.60 3.51
C GLY A 84 6.10 3.07 3.19
N GLY A 85 6.32 3.50 1.94
CA GLY A 85 5.88 4.77 1.38
C GLY A 85 4.56 4.61 0.62
N GLU A 86 4.48 5.21 -0.57
CA GLU A 86 3.33 5.02 -1.48
C GLU A 86 3.80 4.27 -2.75
N PRO A 87 3.52 2.97 -2.82
CA PRO A 87 4.01 2.13 -3.91
C PRO A 87 3.50 2.54 -5.30
N LEU A 88 2.28 3.07 -5.38
CA LEU A 88 1.70 3.51 -6.64
C LEU A 88 2.49 4.63 -7.33
N LEU A 89 3.33 5.37 -6.60
CA LEU A 89 4.25 6.32 -7.22
C LEU A 89 5.26 5.66 -8.17
N GLN A 90 5.53 4.37 -7.96
CA GLN A 90 6.43 3.56 -8.80
C GLN A 90 5.65 2.52 -9.64
N SER A 91 4.40 2.80 -10.01
CA SER A 91 3.48 1.87 -10.69
C SER A 91 4.09 1.14 -11.88
N LYS A 92 4.86 1.80 -12.73
CA LYS A 92 5.54 1.16 -13.88
C LYS A 92 6.60 0.13 -13.46
N SER A 93 7.35 0.41 -12.40
CA SER A 93 8.29 -0.57 -11.83
C SER A 93 7.57 -1.73 -11.16
N VAL A 94 6.38 -1.50 -10.59
CA VAL A 94 5.52 -2.55 -10.05
C VAL A 94 5.04 -3.49 -11.15
N VAL A 95 4.63 -2.96 -12.31
CA VAL A 95 4.31 -3.78 -13.50
C VAL A 95 5.49 -4.64 -13.90
N THR A 96 6.66 -4.05 -14.05
CA THR A 96 7.89 -4.80 -14.42
C THR A 96 8.25 -5.87 -13.39
N LEU A 97 8.01 -5.59 -12.10
CA LEU A 97 8.22 -6.57 -11.03
C LEU A 97 7.24 -7.75 -11.19
N ARG A 98 5.93 -7.50 -11.39
CA ARG A 98 4.93 -8.55 -11.58
C ARG A 98 5.26 -9.47 -12.75
N ASP A 99 5.70 -8.90 -13.89
CA ASP A 99 6.06 -9.66 -15.08
C ASP A 99 7.22 -10.66 -14.87
N LYS A 100 7.99 -10.48 -13.78
CA LYS A 100 9.14 -11.32 -13.44
C LYS A 100 8.89 -12.28 -12.28
N LEU A 101 7.75 -12.15 -11.60
CA LEU A 101 7.36 -13.04 -10.51
C LEU A 101 6.59 -14.24 -11.05
N PRO A 102 6.74 -15.44 -10.43
CA PRO A 102 5.87 -16.58 -10.71
C PRO A 102 4.39 -16.25 -10.46
N ASP A 103 3.50 -16.86 -11.23
CA ASP A 103 2.05 -16.61 -11.14
C ASP A 103 1.43 -17.05 -9.81
N ASP A 104 2.05 -18.01 -9.12
CA ASP A 104 1.62 -18.52 -7.82
C ASP A 104 2.17 -17.75 -6.61
N VAL A 105 2.92 -16.68 -6.85
CA VAL A 105 3.36 -15.72 -5.83
C VAL A 105 2.44 -14.51 -5.83
N HIS A 106 1.71 -14.28 -4.74
CA HIS A 106 0.84 -13.13 -4.60
C HIS A 106 1.64 -11.82 -4.56
N LEU A 107 1.14 -10.81 -5.26
CA LEU A 107 1.66 -9.44 -5.19
C LEU A 107 0.60 -8.53 -4.60
N ASN A 108 0.84 -8.09 -3.37
CA ASN A 108 -0.05 -7.20 -2.63
C ASN A 108 0.51 -5.79 -2.58
N ILE A 109 -0.36 -4.81 -2.38
CA ILE A 109 0.05 -3.41 -2.27
C ILE A 109 -0.60 -2.75 -1.05
N GLU A 110 0.24 -2.14 -0.19
CA GLU A 110 -0.19 -1.30 0.93
C GLU A 110 -0.16 0.16 0.49
N THR A 111 -1.32 0.78 0.33
CA THR A 111 -1.45 2.11 -0.29
C THR A 111 -2.43 3.00 0.44
N SER A 112 -2.22 4.30 0.38
CA SER A 112 -3.21 5.30 0.78
C SER A 112 -4.22 5.61 -0.33
N LEU A 113 -4.00 5.15 -1.56
CA LEU A 113 -4.71 5.55 -2.79
C LEU A 113 -4.64 7.06 -3.11
N ASN A 114 -3.88 7.87 -2.37
CA ASN A 114 -3.80 9.30 -2.65
C ASN A 114 -2.75 9.61 -3.72
N VAL A 115 -3.02 9.16 -4.92
CA VAL A 115 -2.23 9.34 -6.14
C VAL A 115 -3.14 9.65 -7.32
N ASP A 116 -2.56 10.17 -8.40
CA ASP A 116 -3.28 10.32 -9.66
C ASP A 116 -3.80 8.97 -10.17
N SER A 117 -5.03 8.94 -10.66
CA SER A 117 -5.74 7.70 -11.01
C SER A 117 -5.02 6.82 -12.04
N HIS A 118 -4.24 7.40 -12.95
CA HIS A 118 -3.46 6.62 -13.91
C HIS A 118 -2.45 5.68 -13.25
N LYS A 119 -1.95 6.02 -12.05
CA LYS A 119 -1.05 5.17 -11.27
C LYS A 119 -1.72 3.92 -10.74
N LEU A 120 -2.97 4.04 -10.30
CA LEU A 120 -3.79 2.89 -9.92
C LEU A 120 -4.11 2.03 -11.14
N LEU A 121 -4.54 2.66 -12.24
CA LEU A 121 -4.87 1.97 -13.48
C LEU A 121 -3.70 1.20 -14.09
N ASP A 122 -2.46 1.65 -13.89
CA ASP A 122 -1.27 0.90 -14.33
C ASP A 122 -1.17 -0.50 -13.72
N VAL A 123 -1.71 -0.71 -12.50
CA VAL A 123 -1.49 -1.93 -11.70
C VAL A 123 -2.79 -2.66 -11.33
N ILE A 124 -3.93 -2.12 -11.66
CA ILE A 124 -5.23 -2.58 -11.16
C ILE A 124 -5.52 -4.05 -11.46
N ASP A 125 -5.06 -4.55 -12.61
CA ASP A 125 -5.30 -5.93 -13.06
C ASP A 125 -4.28 -6.94 -12.51
N ILE A 126 -3.11 -6.46 -12.08
CA ILE A 126 -1.97 -7.30 -11.72
C ILE A 126 -1.76 -7.48 -10.21
N ILE A 127 -2.50 -6.73 -9.39
CA ILE A 127 -2.45 -6.82 -7.93
C ILE A 127 -3.47 -7.85 -7.43
N ASP A 128 -3.03 -8.71 -6.52
CA ASP A 128 -3.86 -9.75 -5.91
C ASP A 128 -4.67 -9.21 -4.72
N GLU A 129 -4.07 -8.37 -3.87
CA GLU A 129 -4.75 -7.71 -2.75
C GLU A 129 -4.30 -6.25 -2.60
N PHE A 130 -5.28 -5.35 -2.48
CA PHE A 130 -5.08 -3.95 -2.11
C PHE A 130 -5.35 -3.77 -0.61
N ILE A 131 -4.34 -3.46 0.17
CA ILE A 131 -4.44 -3.08 1.58
C ILE A 131 -4.48 -1.56 1.63
N ILE A 132 -5.67 -1.00 1.83
CA ILE A 132 -5.92 0.43 1.64
C ILE A 132 -6.05 1.12 2.99
N ASP A 133 -5.11 1.99 3.31
CA ASP A 133 -5.05 2.76 4.54
C ASP A 133 -5.85 4.08 4.41
N ILE A 134 -7.10 4.07 4.84
CA ILE A 134 -7.96 5.26 4.87
C ILE A 134 -7.86 5.93 6.23
N LYS A 135 -7.22 7.10 6.29
CA LYS A 135 -6.97 7.81 7.56
C LYS A 135 -8.25 8.44 8.14
N SER A 136 -9.14 8.90 7.30
CA SER A 136 -10.52 9.33 7.62
C SER A 136 -11.28 9.58 6.31
N MET A 137 -12.59 9.35 6.31
CA MET A 137 -13.47 9.79 5.20
C MET A 137 -13.98 11.22 5.40
N ASN A 138 -13.72 11.85 6.54
CA ASN A 138 -13.99 13.26 6.77
C ASN A 138 -12.88 14.11 6.12
N PRO A 139 -13.19 14.97 5.10
CA PRO A 139 -12.18 15.70 4.35
C PRO A 139 -11.32 16.64 5.23
N LYS A 140 -11.92 17.22 6.28
CA LYS A 140 -11.20 18.11 7.19
C LYS A 140 -10.19 17.33 8.03
N ILE A 141 -10.63 16.25 8.68
CA ILE A 141 -9.75 15.39 9.49
C ILE A 141 -8.63 14.82 8.62
N TYR A 142 -8.97 14.31 7.43
CA TYR A 142 -8.01 13.78 6.50
C TYR A 142 -6.91 14.81 6.17
N LYS A 143 -7.31 16.03 5.79
CA LYS A 143 -6.38 17.12 5.45
C LYS A 143 -5.53 17.56 6.64
N ASP A 144 -6.14 17.71 7.82
CA ASP A 144 -5.45 18.11 9.05
C ASP A 144 -4.38 17.09 9.47
N TYR A 145 -4.65 15.79 9.26
CA TYR A 145 -3.74 14.71 9.61
C TYR A 145 -2.66 14.44 8.55
N THR A 146 -3.03 14.44 7.26
CA THR A 146 -2.14 14.03 6.15
C THR A 146 -1.48 15.20 5.42
N GLY A 147 -2.01 16.41 5.57
CA GLY A 147 -1.55 17.63 4.90
C GLY A 147 -2.11 17.86 3.49
N ILE A 148 -2.88 16.89 2.93
CA ILE A 148 -3.42 16.99 1.56
C ILE A 148 -4.90 16.63 1.47
N SER A 149 -5.54 16.91 0.32
CA SER A 149 -6.94 16.61 0.07
C SER A 149 -7.21 15.11 -0.06
N ILE A 150 -8.45 14.69 0.24
CA ILE A 150 -8.97 13.34 0.07
C ILE A 150 -9.43 13.02 -1.37
N ASP A 151 -9.47 13.99 -2.26
CA ASP A 151 -10.14 13.87 -3.57
C ASP A 151 -9.61 12.71 -4.42
N ASN A 152 -8.31 12.50 -4.44
CA ASN A 152 -7.71 11.38 -5.16
C ASN A 152 -8.18 10.02 -4.61
N ILE A 153 -8.33 9.90 -3.28
CA ILE A 153 -8.82 8.66 -2.66
C ILE A 153 -10.24 8.37 -3.12
N LEU A 154 -11.13 9.38 -3.08
CA LEU A 154 -12.51 9.21 -3.52
C LEU A 154 -12.59 8.80 -4.97
N SER A 155 -11.79 9.43 -5.84
CA SER A 155 -11.70 9.08 -7.26
C SER A 155 -11.22 7.64 -7.45
N ASN A 156 -10.16 7.22 -6.74
CA ASN A 156 -9.56 5.89 -6.88
C ASN A 156 -10.43 4.78 -6.25
N LEU A 157 -11.13 5.04 -5.14
CA LEU A 157 -12.13 4.12 -4.62
C LEU A 157 -13.27 3.89 -5.61
N ASN A 158 -13.76 4.95 -6.27
CA ASN A 158 -14.78 4.82 -7.32
C ASN A 158 -14.28 4.00 -8.52
N ILE A 159 -13.00 4.12 -8.90
CA ILE A 159 -12.41 3.28 -9.96
C ILE A 159 -12.42 1.80 -9.55
N LEU A 160 -12.03 1.48 -8.30
CA LEU A 160 -12.08 0.09 -7.80
C LEU A 160 -13.51 -0.45 -7.80
N VAL A 161 -14.50 0.36 -7.41
CA VAL A 161 -15.93 0.00 -7.45
C VAL A 161 -16.39 -0.25 -8.89
N ALA A 162 -16.09 0.67 -9.81
CA ALA A 162 -16.47 0.56 -11.22
C ALA A 162 -15.89 -0.69 -11.92
N ASN A 163 -14.75 -1.18 -11.43
CA ASN A 163 -14.11 -2.41 -11.92
C ASN A 163 -14.48 -3.67 -11.10
N ASN A 164 -15.43 -3.58 -10.16
CA ASN A 164 -15.87 -4.68 -9.30
C ASN A 164 -14.74 -5.34 -8.48
N LEU A 165 -13.76 -4.56 -8.03
CA LEU A 165 -12.55 -5.04 -7.34
C LEU A 165 -12.63 -4.94 -5.80
N GLN A 166 -13.79 -4.61 -5.22
CA GLN A 166 -13.97 -4.49 -3.76
C GLN A 166 -13.56 -5.78 -3.02
N HIS A 167 -13.74 -6.94 -3.66
CA HIS A 167 -13.39 -8.24 -3.11
C HIS A 167 -11.87 -8.46 -2.97
N LYS A 168 -11.05 -7.72 -3.73
CA LYS A 168 -9.57 -7.69 -3.62
C LYS A 168 -9.07 -6.66 -2.60
N CYS A 169 -9.95 -5.90 -1.97
CA CYS A 169 -9.57 -4.78 -1.11
C CYS A 169 -9.78 -5.11 0.37
N LYS A 170 -8.74 -4.89 1.16
CA LYS A 170 -8.81 -4.80 2.62
C LYS A 170 -8.67 -3.34 3.01
N ILE A 171 -9.75 -2.77 3.58
CA ILE A 171 -9.76 -1.36 4.01
C ILE A 171 -9.32 -1.28 5.46
N ARG A 172 -8.28 -0.50 5.74
CA ARG A 172 -7.77 -0.26 7.10
C ARG A 172 -8.17 1.13 7.56
N ILE A 173 -8.93 1.21 8.65
CA ILE A 173 -9.41 2.47 9.24
C ILE A 173 -8.84 2.58 10.65
N PRO A 174 -7.78 3.39 10.86
CA PRO A 174 -7.19 3.58 12.17
C PRO A 174 -7.99 4.53 13.06
N ASN A 175 -8.03 4.22 14.37
CA ASN A 175 -8.33 5.21 15.39
C ASN A 175 -7.06 6.04 15.63
N ILE A 176 -7.05 7.30 15.19
CA ILE A 176 -5.86 8.18 15.26
C ILE A 176 -6.04 9.13 16.46
N PRO A 177 -5.23 8.97 17.52
CA PRO A 177 -5.32 9.83 18.70
C PRO A 177 -5.22 11.32 18.33
N ASN A 178 -6.06 12.14 18.97
CA ASN A 178 -6.18 13.59 18.76
C ASN A 178 -6.75 14.03 17.39
N TYR A 179 -7.09 13.09 16.48
CA TYR A 179 -7.63 13.42 15.15
C TYR A 179 -9.00 12.82 14.92
N THR A 180 -9.21 11.54 15.25
CA THR A 180 -10.47 10.85 15.00
C THR A 180 -11.23 10.58 16.30
N SER A 181 -12.54 10.79 16.28
CA SER A 181 -13.48 10.32 17.31
C SER A 181 -14.09 8.97 16.92
N GLU A 182 -14.76 8.32 17.86
CA GLU A 182 -15.54 7.10 17.56
C GLU A 182 -16.62 7.34 16.49
N ASP A 183 -17.23 8.53 16.46
CA ASP A 183 -18.27 8.85 15.49
C ASP A 183 -17.67 9.09 14.09
N ASP A 184 -16.49 9.73 13.98
CA ASP A 184 -15.78 9.87 12.71
C ASP A 184 -15.39 8.50 12.13
N ILE A 185 -14.98 7.58 12.98
CA ILE A 185 -14.64 6.21 12.59
C ILE A 185 -15.89 5.46 12.11
N LYS A 186 -16.99 5.51 12.87
CA LYS A 186 -18.26 4.89 12.48
C LYS A 186 -18.76 5.45 11.13
N GLN A 187 -18.67 6.76 10.94
CA GLN A 187 -19.03 7.41 9.69
C GLN A 187 -18.14 6.95 8.54
N SER A 188 -16.84 6.88 8.74
CA SER A 188 -15.89 6.39 7.73
C SER A 188 -16.20 4.93 7.34
N ILE A 189 -16.47 4.06 8.32
CA ILE A 189 -16.87 2.66 8.09
C ILE A 189 -18.19 2.59 7.31
N SER A 190 -19.18 3.43 7.64
CA SER A 190 -20.49 3.46 6.95
C SER A 190 -20.30 3.80 5.47
N ILE A 191 -19.59 4.89 5.18
CA ILE A 191 -19.32 5.32 3.80
C ILE A 191 -18.63 4.21 2.99
N ILE A 192 -17.62 3.58 3.56
CA ILE A 192 -16.86 2.51 2.90
C ILE A 192 -17.74 1.27 2.64
N LYS A 193 -18.63 0.92 3.58
CA LYS A 193 -19.60 -0.17 3.40
C LYS A 193 -20.63 0.15 2.32
N GLU A 194 -21.12 1.38 2.26
CA GLU A 194 -22.05 1.85 1.23
C GLU A 194 -21.44 1.79 -0.18
N MET A 195 -20.11 1.92 -0.31
CA MET A 195 -19.37 1.71 -1.56
C MET A 195 -19.15 0.22 -1.88
N GLY A 196 -19.58 -0.70 -1.03
CA GLY A 196 -19.51 -2.16 -1.24
C GLY A 196 -18.22 -2.83 -0.74
N PHE A 197 -17.36 -2.12 -0.01
CA PHE A 197 -16.18 -2.73 0.62
C PHE A 197 -16.56 -3.40 1.95
N ASN A 198 -16.38 -4.71 2.05
CA ASN A 198 -16.82 -5.50 3.21
C ASN A 198 -15.67 -5.99 4.10
N ASN A 199 -14.43 -6.05 3.56
CA ASN A 199 -13.26 -6.45 4.34
C ASN A 199 -12.64 -5.21 4.99
N ILE A 200 -13.08 -4.88 6.21
CA ILE A 200 -12.69 -3.68 6.94
C ILE A 200 -11.96 -4.08 8.22
N ASP A 201 -10.74 -3.57 8.38
CA ASP A 201 -9.88 -3.71 9.55
C ASP A 201 -9.83 -2.37 10.29
N HIS A 202 -10.41 -2.33 11.50
CA HIS A 202 -10.36 -1.16 12.39
C HIS A 202 -9.42 -1.45 13.55
N PHE A 203 -8.48 -0.55 13.81
CA PHE A 203 -7.44 -0.73 14.82
C PHE A 203 -7.03 0.60 15.48
N ASN A 204 -6.44 0.50 16.66
CA ASN A 204 -5.85 1.65 17.35
C ASN A 204 -4.46 1.96 16.78
N TYR A 205 -4.25 3.21 16.39
CA TYR A 205 -2.96 3.67 15.88
C TYR A 205 -1.93 3.74 17.01
N ILE A 206 -0.77 3.13 16.79
CA ILE A 206 0.33 3.15 17.76
C ILE A 206 1.21 4.36 17.43
N ILE A 207 1.28 5.32 18.34
CA ILE A 207 2.21 6.45 18.25
C ILE A 207 3.56 5.97 18.77
N LYS A 208 4.61 6.02 17.94
CA LYS A 208 5.97 5.89 18.45
C LYS A 208 6.28 7.15 19.26
N ASN A 209 6.53 6.99 20.55
CA ASN A 209 7.12 8.06 21.34
C ASN A 209 8.46 8.41 20.71
N LYS A 210 8.63 9.67 20.34
CA LYS A 210 9.95 10.20 20.00
C LYS A 210 10.62 10.54 21.32
N ASP A 211 11.34 9.55 21.90
CA ASP A 211 12.28 9.81 22.96
C ASP A 211 13.52 10.52 22.41
#